data_3334ab41f4dec88cc000e772ad569b99
#
_entry.id   3334ab41f4dec88cc000e772ad569b99
#
_cell.length_a   1.000
_cell.length_b   1.000
_cell.length_c   1.000
_cell.angle_alpha   90.00
_cell.angle_beta   90.00
_cell.angle_gamma   90.00
#
_symmetry.space_group_name_H-M   'P 1'
#
loop_
_entity.id
_entity.type
_entity.pdbx_description
1 polymer ?
#
loop_
_entity_poly.entity_id
_entity_poly.type
_entity_poly.pdbx_seq_one_letter_code
_entity_poly.pdbx_strand_id
1 'polypeptide(L)'
;FQGTAQYQKHENDAALTTFRKGVGQIKPDSNPDIVSDFYAIMGDILHEKGLNDEAFQAYDSCLQWKPDNTAALNNYAYYLSVENRNLAKAEQMSYKTIKAEPSNSTFLDTYAWILFQEKRYEEAKIYIAQAIRNDSTLSGVVKEHAGDIYAQTGDMEKALEYWQQSLEGGNTSATLKKKIQQKKYIAE
;
A
#
# COMPACT_ATOMS: atom_id res chain seq x y z
N PHE A 1 10.17 21.50 -0.96
CA PHE A 1 9.38 22.10 0.14
C PHE A 1 8.05 22.68 -0.31
N GLN A 2 7.97 23.47 -1.44
CA GLN A 2 6.70 24.02 -1.91
C GLN A 2 5.73 22.91 -2.35
N GLY A 3 6.19 21.96 -3.15
CA GLY A 3 5.36 20.85 -3.61
C GLY A 3 4.85 19.99 -2.47
N THR A 4 5.69 19.74 -1.45
CA THR A 4 5.30 19.00 -0.23
C THR A 4 4.21 19.75 0.54
N ALA A 5 4.35 21.07 0.69
CA ALA A 5 3.34 21.90 1.35
C ALA A 5 2.01 21.91 0.57
N GLN A 6 2.05 21.92 -0.75
CA GLN A 6 0.87 21.81 -1.61
C GLN A 6 0.20 20.44 -1.48
N TYR A 7 1.00 19.36 -1.45
CA TYR A 7 0.48 18.00 -1.25
C TYR A 7 -0.22 17.84 0.11
N GLN A 8 0.42 18.35 1.18
CA GLN A 8 -0.19 18.35 2.53
C GLN A 8 -1.50 19.12 2.62
N LYS A 9 -1.72 20.09 1.71
CA LYS A 9 -2.99 20.84 1.57
C LYS A 9 -3.97 20.20 0.59
N HIS A 10 -3.68 18.99 0.09
CA HIS A 10 -4.46 18.33 -0.96
C HIS A 10 -4.57 19.10 -2.28
N GLU A 11 -3.59 19.94 -2.59
CA GLU A 11 -3.46 20.66 -3.85
C GLU A 11 -2.65 19.83 -4.87
N ASN A 12 -3.10 18.62 -5.17
CA ASN A 12 -2.32 17.61 -5.92
C ASN A 12 -1.86 18.09 -7.31
N ASP A 13 -2.66 18.84 -8.05
CA ASP A 13 -2.25 19.35 -9.37
C ASP A 13 -1.13 20.38 -9.28
N ALA A 14 -1.24 21.30 -8.32
CA ALA A 14 -0.20 22.31 -8.07
C ALA A 14 1.09 21.64 -7.55
N ALA A 15 0.95 20.66 -6.65
CA ALA A 15 2.06 19.88 -6.15
C ALA A 15 2.78 19.14 -7.28
N LEU A 16 2.05 18.40 -8.12
CA LEU A 16 2.61 17.67 -9.25
C LEU A 16 3.35 18.58 -10.23
N THR A 17 2.77 19.76 -10.54
CA THR A 17 3.41 20.77 -11.39
C THR A 17 4.73 21.24 -10.78
N THR A 18 4.76 21.49 -9.46
CA THR A 18 5.96 21.89 -8.73
C THR A 18 7.01 20.78 -8.72
N PHE A 19 6.59 19.53 -8.51
CA PHE A 19 7.49 18.37 -8.55
C PHE A 19 8.09 18.15 -9.95
N ARG A 20 7.29 18.22 -11.00
CA ARG A 20 7.79 18.10 -12.39
C ARG A 20 8.82 19.16 -12.75
N LYS A 21 8.63 20.41 -12.30
CA LYS A 21 9.65 21.46 -12.45
C LYS A 21 10.93 21.16 -11.65
N GLY A 22 10.78 20.61 -10.43
CA GLY A 22 11.89 20.25 -9.58
C GLY A 22 12.77 19.15 -10.15
N VAL A 23 12.21 18.20 -10.90
CA VAL A 23 12.98 17.12 -11.57
C VAL A 23 14.13 17.68 -12.40
N GLY A 24 13.88 18.76 -13.16
CA GLY A 24 14.91 19.42 -13.98
C GLY A 24 16.04 20.11 -13.19
N GLN A 25 15.89 20.21 -11.87
CA GLN A 25 16.88 20.84 -10.99
C GLN A 25 17.74 19.80 -10.23
N ILE A 26 17.43 18.52 -10.34
CA ILE A 26 18.17 17.44 -9.70
C ILE A 26 19.52 17.28 -10.39
N LYS A 27 20.58 17.27 -9.59
CA LYS A 27 21.97 17.08 -10.04
C LYS A 27 22.55 15.80 -9.43
N PRO A 28 23.64 15.24 -10.00
CA PRO A 28 24.26 14.04 -9.46
C PRO A 28 24.75 14.16 -8.01
N ASP A 29 25.04 15.38 -7.56
CA ASP A 29 25.47 15.71 -6.19
C ASP A 29 24.32 16.16 -5.28
N SER A 30 23.08 16.07 -5.72
CA SER A 30 21.90 16.34 -4.88
C SER A 30 21.82 15.35 -3.73
N ASN A 31 21.25 15.80 -2.58
CA ASN A 31 21.09 14.94 -1.41
C ASN A 31 20.15 13.76 -1.71
N PRO A 32 20.62 12.50 -1.58
CA PRO A 32 19.85 11.31 -1.93
C PRO A 32 18.53 11.18 -1.16
N ASP A 33 18.50 11.50 0.13
CA ASP A 33 17.31 11.41 0.95
C ASP A 33 16.23 12.38 0.44
N ILE A 34 16.62 13.63 0.17
CA ILE A 34 15.69 14.65 -0.32
C ILE A 34 15.14 14.28 -1.70
N VAL A 35 15.99 13.78 -2.59
CA VAL A 35 15.58 13.39 -3.95
C VAL A 35 14.68 12.15 -3.90
N SER A 36 15.00 11.18 -3.06
CA SER A 36 14.19 9.99 -2.85
C SER A 36 12.79 10.34 -2.34
N ASP A 37 12.70 11.14 -1.29
CA ASP A 37 11.40 11.59 -0.73
C ASP A 37 10.60 12.39 -1.75
N PHE A 38 11.28 13.21 -2.55
CA PHE A 38 10.68 13.97 -3.65
C PHE A 38 9.98 13.03 -4.66
N TYR A 39 10.67 12.00 -5.15
CA TYR A 39 10.10 11.04 -6.08
C TYR A 39 9.01 10.15 -5.44
N ALA A 40 9.15 9.80 -4.15
CA ALA A 40 8.13 9.05 -3.43
C ALA A 40 6.79 9.80 -3.38
N ILE A 41 6.81 11.08 -2.96
CA ILE A 41 5.60 11.93 -2.91
C ILE A 41 5.02 12.12 -4.33
N MET A 42 5.88 12.31 -5.33
CA MET A 42 5.43 12.42 -6.72
C MET A 42 4.73 11.12 -7.17
N GLY A 43 5.26 9.96 -6.79
CA GLY A 43 4.63 8.66 -7.03
C GLY A 43 3.25 8.53 -6.38
N ASP A 44 3.12 8.93 -5.12
CA ASP A 44 1.83 8.93 -4.40
C ASP A 44 0.79 9.81 -5.12
N ILE A 45 1.16 11.03 -5.48
CA ILE A 45 0.26 11.95 -6.20
C ILE A 45 -0.17 11.39 -7.56
N LEU A 46 0.77 10.83 -8.32
CA LEU A 46 0.50 10.25 -9.64
C LEU A 46 -0.46 9.06 -9.52
N HIS A 47 -0.25 8.21 -8.51
CA HIS A 47 -1.16 7.08 -8.25
C HIS A 47 -2.56 7.56 -7.86
N GLU A 48 -2.70 8.54 -6.95
CA GLU A 48 -3.98 9.14 -6.57
C GLU A 48 -4.73 9.74 -7.78
N LYS A 49 -4.01 10.17 -8.82
CA LYS A 49 -4.58 10.67 -10.08
C LYS A 49 -4.86 9.56 -11.10
N GLY A 50 -4.61 8.30 -10.78
CA GLY A 50 -4.77 7.17 -11.70
C GLY A 50 -3.71 7.08 -12.80
N LEU A 51 -2.60 7.82 -12.66
CA LEU A 51 -1.46 7.81 -13.60
C LEU A 51 -0.44 6.75 -13.17
N ASN A 52 -0.86 5.50 -13.12
CA ASN A 52 -0.15 4.42 -12.46
C ASN A 52 1.22 4.12 -13.07
N ASP A 53 1.37 4.14 -14.39
CA ASP A 53 2.68 3.90 -15.04
C ASP A 53 3.69 5.02 -14.71
N GLU A 54 3.26 6.27 -14.68
CA GLU A 54 4.11 7.39 -14.27
C GLU A 54 4.44 7.30 -12.77
N ALA A 55 3.49 6.86 -11.93
CA ALA A 55 3.72 6.63 -10.51
C ALA A 55 4.82 5.58 -10.28
N PHE A 56 4.76 4.47 -10.99
CA PHE A 56 5.76 3.41 -10.88
C PHE A 56 7.14 3.85 -11.35
N GLN A 57 7.22 4.67 -12.41
CA GLN A 57 8.49 5.29 -12.82
C GLN A 57 9.05 6.25 -11.76
N ALA A 58 8.19 7.00 -11.08
CA ALA A 58 8.62 7.86 -9.98
C ALA A 58 9.17 7.04 -8.80
N TYR A 59 8.51 5.95 -8.42
CA TYR A 59 9.03 5.04 -7.39
C TYR A 59 10.33 4.35 -7.81
N ASP A 60 10.48 3.93 -9.06
CA ASP A 60 11.76 3.39 -9.55
C ASP A 60 12.87 4.43 -9.42
N SER A 61 12.61 5.70 -9.77
CA SER A 61 13.56 6.79 -9.58
C SER A 61 13.86 7.04 -8.09
N CYS A 62 12.85 7.01 -7.23
CA CYS A 62 13.02 7.12 -5.78
C CYS A 62 14.01 6.07 -5.25
N LEU A 63 13.83 4.81 -5.64
CA LEU A 63 14.63 3.69 -5.16
C LEU A 63 16.02 3.62 -5.80
N GLN A 64 16.26 4.29 -6.92
CA GLN A 64 17.61 4.50 -7.46
C GLN A 64 18.44 5.42 -6.56
N TRP A 65 17.82 6.45 -5.98
CA TRP A 65 18.47 7.37 -5.07
C TRP A 65 18.62 6.81 -3.66
N LYS A 66 17.60 6.08 -3.17
CA LYS A 66 17.60 5.45 -1.84
C LYS A 66 16.90 4.10 -1.88
N PRO A 67 17.66 3.01 -2.10
CA PRO A 67 17.11 1.65 -2.25
C PRO A 67 16.39 1.09 -1.01
N ASP A 68 16.58 1.71 0.14
CA ASP A 68 16.01 1.34 1.44
C ASP A 68 14.96 2.33 1.95
N ASN A 69 14.40 3.18 1.09
CA ASN A 69 13.26 4.02 1.44
C ASN A 69 12.03 3.12 1.71
N THR A 70 11.81 2.77 2.99
CA THR A 70 10.78 1.81 3.40
C THR A 70 9.37 2.27 3.05
N ALA A 71 9.07 3.57 3.14
CA ALA A 71 7.78 4.13 2.77
C ALA A 71 7.51 3.94 1.27
N ALA A 72 8.48 4.27 0.41
CA ALA A 72 8.38 4.09 -1.03
C ALA A 72 8.29 2.60 -1.41
N LEU A 73 9.10 1.74 -0.79
CA LEU A 73 9.06 0.28 -0.99
C LEU A 73 7.66 -0.26 -0.66
N ASN A 74 7.07 0.15 0.47
CA ASN A 74 5.74 -0.29 0.88
C ASN A 74 4.65 0.18 -0.09
N ASN A 75 4.60 1.48 -0.39
CA ASN A 75 3.56 2.04 -1.25
C ASN A 75 3.63 1.47 -2.67
N TYR A 76 4.82 1.38 -3.23
CA TYR A 76 5.01 0.78 -4.55
C TYR A 76 4.58 -0.69 -4.59
N ALA A 77 5.00 -1.48 -3.60
CA ALA A 77 4.62 -2.88 -3.49
C ALA A 77 3.10 -3.05 -3.36
N TYR A 78 2.47 -2.24 -2.52
CA TYR A 78 1.02 -2.25 -2.34
C TYR A 78 0.29 -1.93 -3.65
N TYR A 79 0.65 -0.85 -4.34
CA TYR A 79 -0.02 -0.46 -5.58
C TYR A 79 0.18 -1.49 -6.71
N LEU A 80 1.34 -2.11 -6.82
CA LEU A 80 1.54 -3.23 -7.74
C LEU A 80 0.61 -4.40 -7.40
N SER A 81 0.43 -4.70 -6.12
CA SER A 81 -0.43 -5.82 -5.69
C SER A 81 -1.91 -5.56 -5.95
N VAL A 82 -2.39 -4.33 -5.74
CA VAL A 82 -3.77 -3.92 -6.04
C VAL A 82 -4.08 -4.07 -7.53
N GLU A 83 -3.12 -3.76 -8.39
CA GLU A 83 -3.25 -3.90 -9.84
C GLU A 83 -2.93 -5.33 -10.34
N ASN A 84 -2.58 -6.24 -9.45
CA ASN A 84 -2.13 -7.59 -9.77
C ASN A 84 -0.97 -7.59 -10.80
N ARG A 85 -0.03 -6.63 -10.65
CA ARG A 85 1.12 -6.42 -11.54
C ARG A 85 2.41 -6.77 -10.81
N ASN A 86 3.29 -7.53 -11.48
CA ASN A 86 4.64 -7.86 -11.03
C ASN A 86 4.73 -8.23 -9.53
N LEU A 87 3.91 -9.19 -9.11
CA LEU A 87 3.77 -9.59 -7.71
C LEU A 87 5.11 -10.04 -7.09
N ALA A 88 5.97 -10.70 -7.87
CA ALA A 88 7.30 -11.09 -7.41
C ALA A 88 8.18 -9.88 -7.01
N LYS A 89 8.13 -8.77 -7.78
CA LYS A 89 8.81 -7.52 -7.41
C LYS A 89 8.17 -6.92 -6.16
N ALA A 90 6.84 -6.90 -6.10
CA ALA A 90 6.10 -6.41 -4.94
C ALA A 90 6.46 -7.19 -3.67
N GLU A 91 6.51 -8.52 -3.72
CA GLU A 91 6.90 -9.36 -2.59
C GLU A 91 8.31 -9.02 -2.10
N GLN A 92 9.29 -8.94 -3.01
CA GLN A 92 10.67 -8.62 -2.66
C GLN A 92 10.80 -7.25 -1.96
N MET A 93 10.08 -6.23 -2.44
CA MET A 93 10.08 -4.89 -1.85
C MET A 93 9.43 -4.90 -0.46
N SER A 94 8.25 -5.49 -0.35
CA SER A 94 7.51 -5.58 0.91
C SER A 94 8.24 -6.44 1.95
N TYR A 95 8.92 -7.51 1.54
CA TYR A 95 9.77 -8.29 2.44
C TYR A 95 10.90 -7.45 3.07
N LYS A 96 11.50 -6.53 2.31
CA LYS A 96 12.50 -5.59 2.87
C LYS A 96 11.91 -4.71 3.95
N THR A 97 10.66 -4.24 3.78
CA THR A 97 10.00 -3.38 4.78
C THR A 97 9.73 -4.12 6.09
N ILE A 98 9.21 -5.34 6.03
CA ILE A 98 8.97 -6.15 7.26
C ILE A 98 10.27 -6.59 7.93
N LYS A 99 11.38 -6.72 7.19
CA LYS A 99 12.70 -6.96 7.79
C LYS A 99 13.25 -5.73 8.51
N ALA A 100 13.01 -4.54 7.98
CA ALA A 100 13.43 -3.29 8.58
C ALA A 100 12.60 -2.95 9.83
N GLU A 101 11.28 -3.16 9.76
CA GLU A 101 10.33 -2.82 10.82
C GLU A 101 9.35 -3.99 11.06
N PRO A 102 9.76 -5.06 11.78
CA PRO A 102 8.95 -6.28 11.91
C PRO A 102 7.62 -6.11 12.64
N SER A 103 7.48 -5.05 13.42
CA SER A 103 6.26 -4.75 14.20
C SER A 103 5.35 -3.73 13.52
N ASN A 104 5.72 -3.21 12.35
CA ASN A 104 4.92 -2.21 11.64
C ASN A 104 3.69 -2.87 11.00
N SER A 105 2.51 -2.60 11.56
CA SER A 105 1.25 -3.21 11.14
C SER A 105 0.89 -2.90 9.68
N THR A 106 1.22 -1.71 9.19
CA THR A 106 0.99 -1.33 7.78
C THR A 106 1.86 -2.17 6.84
N PHE A 107 3.13 -2.40 7.18
CA PHE A 107 4.02 -3.20 6.35
C PHE A 107 3.63 -4.68 6.37
N LEU A 108 3.20 -5.19 7.53
CA LEU A 108 2.68 -6.55 7.66
C LEU A 108 1.40 -6.77 6.86
N ASP A 109 0.48 -5.79 6.84
CA ASP A 109 -0.73 -5.84 6.01
C ASP A 109 -0.38 -5.87 4.52
N THR A 110 0.47 -4.97 4.06
CA THR A 110 0.91 -4.94 2.66
C THR A 110 1.52 -6.28 2.23
N TYR A 111 2.38 -6.86 3.07
CA TYR A 111 2.99 -8.17 2.77
C TYR A 111 1.94 -9.28 2.73
N ALA A 112 1.02 -9.30 3.69
CA ALA A 112 -0.09 -10.25 3.71
C ALA A 112 -0.98 -10.12 2.46
N TRP A 113 -1.26 -8.90 2.03
CA TRP A 113 -2.08 -8.67 0.83
C TRP A 113 -1.40 -9.14 -0.46
N ILE A 114 -0.08 -8.94 -0.59
CA ILE A 114 0.69 -9.47 -1.71
C ILE A 114 0.63 -11.00 -1.75
N LEU A 115 0.85 -11.66 -0.60
CA LEU A 115 0.73 -13.13 -0.49
C LEU A 115 -0.69 -13.61 -0.84
N PHE A 116 -1.71 -12.85 -0.46
CA PHE A 116 -3.10 -13.13 -0.84
C PHE A 116 -3.29 -13.09 -2.36
N GLN A 117 -2.78 -12.07 -3.03
CA GLN A 117 -2.82 -11.95 -4.50
C GLN A 117 -2.07 -13.11 -5.19
N GLU A 118 -1.01 -13.60 -4.57
CA GLU A 118 -0.28 -14.79 -5.02
C GLU A 118 -0.99 -16.12 -4.68
N LYS A 119 -2.18 -16.05 -4.05
CA LYS A 119 -2.98 -17.21 -3.59
C LYS A 119 -2.31 -18.04 -2.50
N ARG A 120 -1.36 -17.47 -1.78
CA ARG A 120 -0.67 -18.05 -0.62
C ARG A 120 -1.42 -17.70 0.67
N TYR A 121 -2.67 -18.12 0.75
CA TYR A 121 -3.62 -17.65 1.77
C TYR A 121 -3.22 -17.98 3.20
N GLU A 122 -2.67 -19.18 3.45
CA GLU A 122 -2.22 -19.57 4.80
C GLU A 122 -1.04 -18.73 5.28
N GLU A 123 -0.11 -18.39 4.39
CA GLU A 123 0.99 -17.49 4.72
C GLU A 123 0.47 -16.07 4.96
N ALA A 124 -0.42 -15.57 4.11
CA ALA A 124 -1.07 -14.28 4.28
C ALA A 124 -1.75 -14.15 5.65
N LYS A 125 -2.40 -15.23 6.11
CA LYS A 125 -3.07 -15.29 7.42
C LYS A 125 -2.10 -15.08 8.59
N ILE A 126 -0.87 -15.58 8.50
CA ILE A 126 0.14 -15.40 9.55
C ILE A 126 0.46 -13.92 9.72
N TYR A 127 0.71 -13.21 8.62
CA TYR A 127 1.13 -11.80 8.64
C TYR A 127 -0.02 -10.85 8.97
N ILE A 128 -1.23 -11.09 8.45
CA ILE A 128 -2.39 -10.25 8.80
C ILE A 128 -2.77 -10.41 10.27
N ALA A 129 -2.70 -11.62 10.82
CA ALA A 129 -2.94 -11.86 12.24
C ALA A 129 -1.89 -11.15 13.12
N GLN A 130 -0.65 -11.05 12.66
CA GLN A 130 0.39 -10.30 13.36
C GLN A 130 0.15 -8.80 13.27
N ALA A 131 -0.26 -8.26 12.11
CA ALA A 131 -0.62 -6.86 11.94
C ALA A 131 -1.71 -6.44 12.94
N ILE A 132 -2.77 -7.23 13.04
CA ILE A 132 -3.90 -6.99 13.94
C ILE A 132 -3.49 -7.05 15.41
N ARG A 133 -2.61 -7.98 15.79
CA ARG A 133 -2.10 -8.05 17.17
C ARG A 133 -1.25 -6.84 17.55
N ASN A 134 -0.50 -6.31 16.60
CA ASN A 134 0.38 -5.17 16.84
C ASN A 134 -0.38 -3.85 16.92
N ASP A 135 -1.50 -3.74 16.19
CA ASP A 135 -2.35 -2.55 16.20
C ASP A 135 -3.83 -2.94 16.00
N SER A 136 -4.62 -2.82 17.05
CA SER A 136 -6.07 -3.09 17.01
C SER A 136 -6.88 -1.96 16.37
N THR A 137 -6.27 -0.80 16.11
CA THR A 137 -6.93 0.40 15.56
C THR A 137 -6.83 0.52 14.04
N LEU A 138 -6.43 -0.56 13.38
CA LEU A 138 -6.23 -0.63 11.93
C LEU A 138 -7.43 -0.12 11.14
N SER A 139 -7.14 0.44 9.96
CA SER A 139 -8.13 1.02 9.05
C SER A 139 -9.16 -0.02 8.57
N GLY A 140 -10.29 0.47 8.05
CA GLY A 140 -11.31 -0.37 7.44
C GLY A 140 -10.75 -1.23 6.29
N VAL A 141 -9.83 -0.70 5.50
CA VAL A 141 -9.19 -1.45 4.40
C VAL A 141 -8.42 -2.67 4.92
N VAL A 142 -7.59 -2.51 5.95
CA VAL A 142 -6.84 -3.62 6.55
C VAL A 142 -7.78 -4.68 7.15
N LYS A 143 -8.88 -4.25 7.75
CA LYS A 143 -9.92 -5.17 8.24
C LYS A 143 -10.62 -5.91 7.11
N GLU A 144 -10.84 -5.27 5.97
CA GLU A 144 -11.36 -5.96 4.78
C GLU A 144 -10.37 -7.00 4.25
N HIS A 145 -9.07 -6.66 4.14
CA HIS A 145 -8.02 -7.63 3.79
C HIS A 145 -8.01 -8.83 4.74
N ALA A 146 -8.14 -8.58 6.05
CA ALA A 146 -8.24 -9.66 7.03
C ALA A 146 -9.46 -10.55 6.77
N GLY A 147 -10.62 -9.97 6.56
CA GLY A 147 -11.84 -10.71 6.22
C GLY A 147 -11.66 -11.57 4.97
N ASP A 148 -11.05 -11.02 3.92
CA ASP A 148 -10.79 -11.72 2.66
C ASP A 148 -9.85 -12.92 2.86
N ILE A 149 -8.77 -12.72 3.63
CA ILE A 149 -7.79 -13.77 3.95
C ILE A 149 -8.44 -14.87 4.79
N TYR A 150 -9.20 -14.52 5.84
CA TYR A 150 -9.88 -15.52 6.67
C TYR A 150 -10.95 -16.29 5.89
N ALA A 151 -11.67 -15.64 4.97
CA ALA A 151 -12.62 -16.31 4.08
C ALA A 151 -11.95 -17.36 3.18
N GLN A 152 -10.78 -17.03 2.61
CA GLN A 152 -10.04 -17.95 1.75
C GLN A 152 -9.36 -19.09 2.51
N THR A 153 -9.15 -18.93 3.81
CA THR A 153 -8.61 -20.00 4.69
C THR A 153 -9.71 -20.78 5.41
N GLY A 154 -11.00 -20.57 5.05
CA GLY A 154 -12.12 -21.33 5.56
C GLY A 154 -12.70 -20.86 6.90
N ASP A 155 -12.17 -19.82 7.52
CA ASP A 155 -12.68 -19.25 8.76
C ASP A 155 -13.70 -18.13 8.47
N MET A 156 -14.90 -18.54 8.07
CA MET A 156 -15.95 -17.60 7.66
C MET A 156 -16.51 -16.79 8.83
N GLU A 157 -16.43 -17.29 10.05
CA GLU A 157 -16.86 -16.56 11.24
C GLU A 157 -16.01 -15.32 11.46
N LYS A 158 -14.70 -15.47 11.46
CA LYS A 158 -13.76 -14.35 11.54
C LYS A 158 -13.82 -13.44 10.31
N ALA A 159 -14.02 -14.00 9.13
CA ALA A 159 -14.17 -13.21 7.92
C ALA A 159 -15.33 -12.23 8.04
N LEU A 160 -16.50 -12.70 8.50
CA LEU A 160 -17.68 -11.86 8.72
C LEU A 160 -17.45 -10.81 9.81
N GLU A 161 -16.77 -11.19 10.89
CA GLU A 161 -16.42 -10.24 11.96
C GLU A 161 -15.57 -9.08 11.43
N TYR A 162 -14.50 -9.37 10.68
CA TYR A 162 -13.62 -8.32 10.13
C TYR A 162 -14.30 -7.50 9.03
N TRP A 163 -15.06 -8.10 8.14
CA TRP A 163 -15.85 -7.35 7.16
C TRP A 163 -16.86 -6.40 7.81
N GLN A 164 -17.52 -6.85 8.90
CA GLN A 164 -18.46 -6.01 9.64
C GLN A 164 -17.73 -4.85 10.31
N GLN A 165 -16.60 -5.09 10.97
CA GLN A 165 -15.76 -4.04 11.56
C GLN A 165 -15.25 -3.05 10.50
N SER A 166 -14.91 -3.54 9.30
CA SER A 166 -14.51 -2.71 8.16
C SER A 166 -15.62 -1.75 7.75
N LEU A 167 -16.84 -2.27 7.61
CA LEU A 167 -18.03 -1.49 7.25
C LEU A 167 -18.38 -0.45 8.31
N GLU A 168 -18.35 -0.81 9.58
CA GLU A 168 -18.58 0.08 10.73
C GLU A 168 -17.51 1.17 10.84
N GLY A 169 -16.28 0.86 10.44
CA GLY A 169 -15.17 1.80 10.32
C GLY A 169 -15.26 2.76 9.13
N GLY A 170 -16.35 2.71 8.35
CA GLY A 170 -16.59 3.62 7.24
C GLY A 170 -15.94 3.25 5.93
N ASN A 171 -15.43 2.00 5.79
CA ASN A 171 -14.92 1.52 4.50
C ASN A 171 -16.04 1.45 3.46
N THR A 172 -15.81 2.02 2.29
CA THR A 172 -16.77 2.16 1.19
C THR A 172 -16.47 1.24 0.00
N SER A 173 -15.70 0.17 0.20
CA SER A 173 -15.40 -0.82 -0.84
C SER A 173 -16.69 -1.32 -1.51
N ALA A 174 -16.66 -1.41 -2.83
CA ALA A 174 -17.82 -1.74 -3.65
C ALA A 174 -18.34 -3.16 -3.40
N THR A 175 -17.47 -4.07 -2.96
CA THR A 175 -17.77 -5.50 -2.76
C THR A 175 -18.08 -5.85 -1.31
N LEU A 176 -17.70 -5.02 -0.33
CA LEU A 176 -17.76 -5.33 1.10
C LEU A 176 -19.17 -5.77 1.57
N LYS A 177 -20.21 -5.01 1.23
CA LYS A 177 -21.59 -5.36 1.60
C LYS A 177 -22.04 -6.70 0.99
N LYS A 178 -21.61 -6.97 -0.25
CA LYS A 178 -21.92 -8.23 -0.93
C LYS A 178 -21.17 -9.41 -0.29
N LYS A 179 -19.91 -9.22 0.10
CA LYS A 179 -19.12 -10.23 0.84
C LYS A 179 -19.85 -10.65 2.12
N ILE A 180 -20.35 -9.69 2.91
CA ILE A 180 -21.12 -9.94 4.14
C ILE A 180 -22.42 -10.68 3.84
N GLN A 181 -23.21 -10.19 2.89
CA GLN A 181 -24.52 -10.78 2.55
C GLN A 181 -24.40 -12.21 2.00
N GLN A 182 -23.42 -12.44 1.13
CA GLN A 182 -23.24 -13.73 0.45
C GLN A 182 -22.36 -14.69 1.23
N LYS A 183 -21.74 -14.22 2.32
CA LYS A 183 -20.81 -15.00 3.15
C LYS A 183 -19.70 -15.66 2.32
N LYS A 184 -19.10 -14.89 1.41
CA LYS A 184 -18.00 -15.36 0.55
C LYS A 184 -17.11 -14.21 0.10
N TYR A 185 -15.86 -14.53 -0.23
CA TYR A 185 -14.97 -13.61 -0.90
C TYR A 185 -15.51 -13.23 -2.29
N ILE A 186 -15.46 -11.96 -2.63
CA ILE A 186 -15.79 -11.40 -3.95
C ILE A 186 -14.63 -10.48 -4.33
N ALA A 187 -13.97 -10.78 -5.44
CA ALA A 187 -12.92 -9.94 -5.99
C ALA A 187 -13.47 -8.59 -6.45
N GLU A 188 -12.67 -7.54 -6.33
CA GLU A 188 -12.97 -6.23 -6.88
C GLU A 188 -12.75 -6.17 -8.38
#